data_2781a337a7bcbb326b7e114ce44097e3
#
_entry.id   2781a337a7bcbb326b7e114ce44097e3
#
_cell.length_a   1.000
_cell.length_b   1.000
_cell.length_c   1.000
_cell.angle_alpha   90.00
_cell.angle_beta   90.00
_cell.angle_gamma   90.00
#
_symmetry.space_group_name_H-M   'P 1'
#
loop_
_entity.id
_entity.type
_entity.pdbx_description
1 polymer ?
#
loop_
_entity_poly.entity_id
_entity_poly.type
_entity_poly.pdbx_seq_one_letter_code
_entity_poly.pdbx_strand_id
1 'polypeptide(L)'
;MYISIYLVLTTMFLLGTGAIKPLENKAPFRYPENSSIPNGKLSYISNIPVLEVHGTPEQMGEAIGKLVVKTAPKATKYPRDVLSHFGVEFMWFFFAKAGQRMATYFPEDYTKELNAMSTSSGVSKEDLIVGNTLFDLKKIVACSGIAIEPSQSTTRGMLMGRNLDYPSLGYINQYTFVTVYKPEKKKAFAAIGFPGLVGSLSGMNQDGLCMAIHEVIDIKTGQKKFNYNGIPYAMCYRQLLEECSTVDEAYELLKKLPRTSTTNLLIADRKRSAVFEVTPDRVIERKSKDGVVVCCNHFCSSEIKPFFPINVRRSFQRFTLLEELRNNENKVSPSQVMEYLDTVNLGDDTLQTMVFEPGTLRLHLAFQNTPSSKGPFHTLNLEPLFQK
;
A
#
# COMPACT_ATOMS: atom_id res chain seq x y z
N MET A 1 5.84 27.63 -13.64
CA MET A 1 4.56 27.06 -14.15
C MET A 1 4.13 25.78 -13.43
N TYR A 2 5.02 24.89 -13.00
CA TYR A 2 4.66 23.61 -12.31
C TYR A 2 4.22 23.77 -10.84
N ILE A 3 4.70 24.78 -10.12
CA ILE A 3 4.33 25.04 -8.70
C ILE A 3 2.87 25.47 -8.57
N SER A 4 2.33 26.25 -9.54
CA SER A 4 0.94 26.70 -9.54
C SER A 4 -0.07 25.57 -9.76
N ILE A 5 0.27 24.54 -10.55
CA ILE A 5 -0.61 23.38 -10.81
C ILE A 5 -0.79 22.53 -9.54
N TYR A 6 0.29 22.36 -8.77
CA TYR A 6 0.25 21.61 -7.51
C TYR A 6 -0.66 22.28 -6.45
N LEU A 7 -0.62 23.63 -6.39
CA LEU A 7 -1.43 24.40 -5.44
C LEU A 7 -2.92 24.40 -5.81
N VAL A 8 -3.25 24.54 -7.10
CA VAL A 8 -4.64 24.52 -7.59
C VAL A 8 -5.30 23.15 -7.37
N LEU A 9 -4.57 22.07 -7.59
CA LEU A 9 -5.07 20.71 -7.37
C LEU A 9 -5.36 20.42 -5.91
N THR A 10 -4.52 20.90 -5.00
CA THR A 10 -4.71 20.68 -3.55
C THR A 10 -5.95 21.42 -3.03
N THR A 11 -6.23 22.60 -3.55
CA THR A 11 -7.34 23.45 -3.08
C THR A 11 -8.71 22.97 -3.59
N MET A 12 -8.79 22.42 -4.82
CA MET A 12 -10.05 21.92 -5.39
C MET A 12 -10.55 20.62 -4.71
N PHE A 13 -9.64 19.83 -4.13
CA PHE A 13 -10.00 18.57 -3.45
C PHE A 13 -10.50 18.74 -2.02
N LEU A 14 -10.22 19.86 -1.38
CA LEU A 14 -10.76 20.18 -0.04
C LEU A 14 -12.26 20.54 -0.08
N LEU A 15 -12.83 20.78 -1.27
CA LEU A 15 -14.22 21.27 -1.44
C LEU A 15 -15.20 20.25 -2.03
N GLY A 16 -14.74 19.05 -2.43
CA GLY A 16 -15.57 18.06 -3.12
C GLY A 16 -16.14 16.97 -2.20
N THR A 17 -17.13 17.27 -1.37
CA THR A 17 -17.99 16.26 -0.74
C THR A 17 -19.20 15.98 -1.64
N GLY A 18 -18.98 15.49 -2.85
CA GLY A 18 -20.04 14.94 -3.68
C GLY A 18 -20.47 13.58 -3.14
N ALA A 19 -21.74 13.44 -2.72
CA ALA A 19 -22.30 12.15 -2.36
C ALA A 19 -22.16 11.17 -3.53
N ILE A 20 -21.47 10.06 -3.31
CA ILE A 20 -21.34 8.96 -4.29
C ILE A 20 -22.74 8.38 -4.49
N LYS A 21 -23.27 8.42 -5.74
CA LYS A 21 -24.48 7.69 -6.07
C LYS A 21 -24.28 6.22 -5.79
N PRO A 22 -25.18 5.55 -5.04
CA PRO A 22 -25.11 4.10 -4.84
C PRO A 22 -25.07 3.43 -6.22
N LEU A 23 -24.09 2.56 -6.45
CA LEU A 23 -24.05 1.74 -7.65
C LEU A 23 -25.18 0.70 -7.59
N GLU A 24 -25.80 0.43 -8.75
CA GLU A 24 -26.72 -0.67 -8.94
C GLU A 24 -26.22 -1.97 -8.30
N ASN A 25 -27.13 -2.72 -7.72
CA ASN A 25 -26.89 -3.96 -7.01
C ASN A 25 -26.38 -5.07 -7.97
N LYS A 26 -25.13 -4.94 -8.44
CA LYS A 26 -24.45 -5.96 -9.24
C LYS A 26 -23.76 -6.95 -8.30
N ALA A 27 -23.79 -8.23 -8.67
CA ALA A 27 -23.04 -9.26 -7.96
C ALA A 27 -21.56 -8.81 -7.77
N PRO A 28 -20.98 -9.03 -6.57
CA PRO A 28 -19.59 -8.63 -6.31
C PRO A 28 -18.65 -9.30 -7.30
N PHE A 29 -17.61 -8.58 -7.73
CA PHE A 29 -16.60 -9.11 -8.62
C PHE A 29 -15.88 -10.31 -8.00
N ARG A 30 -15.65 -11.35 -8.79
CA ARG A 30 -14.80 -12.49 -8.42
C ARG A 30 -13.83 -12.79 -9.57
N TYR A 31 -12.60 -13.08 -9.22
CA TYR A 31 -11.62 -13.61 -10.16
C TYR A 31 -12.00 -15.04 -10.59
N PRO A 32 -11.57 -15.51 -11.78
CA PRO A 32 -11.75 -16.90 -12.18
C PRO A 32 -11.11 -17.84 -11.15
N GLU A 33 -11.85 -18.86 -10.71
CA GLU A 33 -11.36 -19.82 -9.73
C GLU A 33 -10.37 -20.83 -10.37
N ASN A 34 -9.34 -21.21 -9.62
CA ASN A 34 -8.39 -22.28 -9.95
C ASN A 34 -7.78 -22.17 -11.35
N SER A 35 -7.39 -20.96 -11.74
CA SER A 35 -6.72 -20.71 -13.00
C SER A 35 -5.20 -20.90 -12.87
N SER A 36 -4.59 -21.64 -13.79
CA SER A 36 -3.14 -21.90 -13.77
C SER A 36 -2.54 -21.80 -15.17
N ILE A 37 -1.35 -21.23 -15.22
CA ILE A 37 -0.49 -21.16 -16.41
C ILE A 37 0.96 -21.42 -15.98
N PRO A 38 1.92 -21.61 -16.89
CA PRO A 38 3.32 -21.59 -16.50
C PRO A 38 3.64 -20.33 -15.68
N ASN A 39 4.40 -20.49 -14.59
CA ASN A 39 4.83 -19.42 -13.68
C ASN A 39 3.72 -18.66 -12.92
N GLY A 40 2.46 -19.14 -12.96
CA GLY A 40 1.38 -18.50 -12.22
C GLY A 40 0.19 -19.40 -11.90
N LYS A 41 -0.36 -19.22 -10.68
CA LYS A 41 -1.57 -19.90 -10.21
C LYS A 41 -2.43 -18.94 -9.44
N LEU A 42 -3.68 -18.79 -9.84
CA LEU A 42 -4.70 -18.02 -9.11
C LEU A 42 -5.68 -18.99 -8.46
N SER A 43 -5.85 -18.88 -7.14
CA SER A 43 -6.77 -19.72 -6.37
C SER A 43 -7.37 -18.92 -5.22
N TYR A 44 -8.47 -19.42 -4.65
CA TYR A 44 -9.04 -18.86 -3.42
C TYR A 44 -8.58 -19.68 -2.22
N ILE A 45 -7.93 -19.01 -1.26
CA ILE A 45 -7.51 -19.60 0.01
C ILE A 45 -8.20 -18.83 1.13
N SER A 46 -9.00 -19.50 1.94
CA SER A 46 -9.83 -18.85 2.98
C SER A 46 -10.64 -17.66 2.44
N ASN A 47 -11.25 -17.79 1.25
CA ASN A 47 -11.98 -16.75 0.53
C ASN A 47 -11.12 -15.56 0.01
N ILE A 48 -9.82 -15.57 0.20
CA ILE A 48 -8.92 -14.55 -0.35
C ILE A 48 -8.49 -15.02 -1.74
N PRO A 49 -8.62 -14.17 -2.80
CA PRO A 49 -7.99 -14.46 -4.08
C PRO A 49 -6.47 -14.31 -3.95
N VAL A 50 -5.76 -15.42 -4.13
CA VAL A 50 -4.30 -15.51 -4.02
C VAL A 50 -3.72 -15.86 -5.37
N LEU A 51 -2.85 -15.00 -5.88
CA LEU A 51 -2.06 -15.21 -7.08
C LEU A 51 -0.63 -15.56 -6.68
N GLU A 52 -0.22 -16.80 -6.91
CA GLU A 52 1.18 -17.20 -6.80
C GLU A 52 1.89 -17.00 -8.14
N VAL A 53 3.03 -16.31 -8.15
CA VAL A 53 3.87 -16.12 -9.34
C VAL A 53 5.33 -16.40 -9.01
N HIS A 54 6.06 -17.00 -9.97
CA HIS A 54 7.46 -17.35 -9.80
C HIS A 54 8.27 -17.18 -11.09
N GLY A 55 9.57 -17.08 -10.96
CA GLY A 55 10.50 -17.02 -12.08
C GLY A 55 11.09 -15.63 -12.32
N THR A 56 11.37 -15.31 -13.59
CA THR A 56 11.91 -14.02 -14.02
C THR A 56 10.85 -12.91 -13.93
N PRO A 57 11.23 -11.63 -13.93
CA PRO A 57 10.28 -10.52 -13.97
C PRO A 57 9.28 -10.62 -15.13
N GLU A 58 9.75 -11.02 -16.32
CA GLU A 58 8.91 -11.20 -17.49
C GLU A 58 7.87 -12.31 -17.29
N GLN A 59 8.30 -13.45 -16.73
CA GLN A 59 7.41 -14.59 -16.45
C GLN A 59 6.35 -14.24 -15.42
N MET A 60 6.74 -13.57 -14.34
CA MET A 60 5.81 -13.10 -13.30
C MET A 60 4.85 -12.06 -13.88
N GLY A 61 5.34 -11.09 -14.65
CA GLY A 61 4.51 -10.08 -15.31
C GLY A 61 3.50 -10.67 -16.29
N GLU A 62 3.91 -11.67 -17.08
CA GLU A 62 3.02 -12.40 -17.98
C GLU A 62 1.90 -13.11 -17.22
N ALA A 63 2.24 -13.77 -16.12
CA ALA A 63 1.28 -14.48 -15.28
C ALA A 63 0.26 -13.53 -14.63
N ILE A 64 0.72 -12.42 -14.05
CA ILE A 64 -0.14 -11.37 -13.47
C ILE A 64 -1.06 -10.80 -14.55
N GLY A 65 -0.50 -10.50 -15.74
CA GLY A 65 -1.25 -9.95 -16.86
C GLY A 65 -2.39 -10.85 -17.31
N LYS A 66 -2.12 -12.15 -17.51
CA LYS A 66 -3.12 -13.13 -17.98
C LYS A 66 -4.17 -13.48 -16.92
N LEU A 67 -3.74 -13.72 -15.67
CA LEU A 67 -4.61 -14.30 -14.65
C LEU A 67 -5.44 -13.23 -13.89
N VAL A 68 -4.91 -12.02 -13.75
CA VAL A 68 -5.54 -10.98 -12.93
C VAL A 68 -5.88 -9.74 -13.74
N VAL A 69 -4.91 -9.11 -14.41
CA VAL A 69 -5.14 -7.81 -15.07
C VAL A 69 -6.16 -7.92 -16.19
N LYS A 70 -6.02 -8.92 -17.07
CA LYS A 70 -6.95 -9.17 -18.18
C LYS A 70 -8.37 -9.47 -17.72
N THR A 71 -8.52 -10.12 -16.57
CA THR A 71 -9.83 -10.49 -16.01
C THR A 71 -10.52 -9.34 -15.26
N ALA A 72 -9.79 -8.26 -14.95
CA ALA A 72 -10.26 -7.13 -14.17
C ALA A 72 -10.11 -5.77 -14.90
N PRO A 73 -10.63 -5.61 -16.15
CA PRO A 73 -10.39 -4.43 -16.97
C PRO A 73 -10.96 -3.13 -16.35
N LYS A 74 -11.97 -3.23 -15.48
CA LYS A 74 -12.52 -2.07 -14.79
C LYS A 74 -11.53 -1.53 -13.76
N ALA A 75 -10.81 -2.40 -13.04
CA ALA A 75 -9.84 -1.99 -12.05
C ALA A 75 -8.66 -1.22 -12.67
N THR A 76 -8.23 -1.60 -13.88
CA THR A 76 -7.14 -0.89 -14.58
C THR A 76 -7.52 0.49 -15.09
N LYS A 77 -8.82 0.79 -15.20
CA LYS A 77 -9.34 2.13 -15.54
C LYS A 77 -9.46 3.05 -14.32
N TYR A 78 -9.29 2.51 -13.13
CA TYR A 78 -9.47 3.26 -11.88
C TYR A 78 -8.70 4.60 -11.83
N PRO A 79 -7.45 4.74 -12.31
CA PRO A 79 -6.78 6.04 -12.35
C PRO A 79 -7.54 7.10 -13.17
N ARG A 80 -8.16 6.72 -14.29
CA ARG A 80 -8.99 7.62 -15.11
C ARG A 80 -10.30 7.96 -14.41
N ASP A 81 -10.95 6.94 -13.83
CA ASP A 81 -12.21 7.09 -13.11
C ASP A 81 -12.06 8.03 -11.90
N VAL A 82 -10.93 7.97 -11.19
CA VAL A 82 -10.61 8.92 -10.11
C VAL A 82 -10.52 10.35 -10.65
N LEU A 83 -9.80 10.58 -11.74
CA LEU A 83 -9.70 11.92 -12.32
C LEU A 83 -11.06 12.44 -12.81
N SER A 84 -11.87 11.58 -13.42
CA SER A 84 -13.23 11.90 -13.86
C SER A 84 -14.14 12.22 -12.68
N HIS A 85 -14.09 11.43 -11.62
CA HIS A 85 -14.87 11.64 -10.39
C HIS A 85 -14.63 13.04 -9.79
N PHE A 86 -13.39 13.52 -9.87
CA PHE A 86 -13.03 14.85 -9.39
C PHE A 86 -13.12 15.95 -10.45
N GLY A 87 -13.67 15.65 -11.64
CA GLY A 87 -13.86 16.62 -12.73
C GLY A 87 -12.55 17.12 -13.36
N VAL A 88 -11.46 16.36 -13.24
CA VAL A 88 -10.12 16.72 -13.73
C VAL A 88 -9.58 15.74 -14.76
N GLU A 89 -10.45 15.06 -15.50
CA GLU A 89 -10.08 14.07 -16.52
C GLU A 89 -9.15 14.64 -17.61
N PHE A 90 -9.34 15.93 -17.96
CA PHE A 90 -8.47 16.64 -18.91
C PHE A 90 -7.00 16.65 -18.49
N MET A 91 -6.71 16.39 -17.21
CA MET A 91 -5.34 16.31 -16.70
C MET A 91 -4.65 14.98 -17.01
N TRP A 92 -5.34 13.99 -17.58
CA TRP A 92 -4.75 12.69 -17.92
C TRP A 92 -3.41 12.83 -18.66
N PHE A 93 -3.38 13.70 -19.67
CA PHE A 93 -2.17 13.95 -20.45
C PHE A 93 -0.98 14.38 -19.60
N PHE A 94 -1.20 15.18 -18.56
CA PHE A 94 -0.12 15.61 -17.65
C PHE A 94 0.33 14.47 -16.75
N PHE A 95 -0.60 13.65 -16.26
CA PHE A 95 -0.26 12.45 -15.48
C PHE A 95 0.51 11.43 -16.33
N ALA A 96 0.10 11.20 -17.57
CA ALA A 96 0.78 10.32 -18.50
C ALA A 96 2.21 10.78 -18.78
N LYS A 97 2.43 12.07 -19.10
CA LYS A 97 3.77 12.63 -19.29
C LYS A 97 4.65 12.55 -18.04
N ALA A 98 4.11 12.89 -16.88
CA ALA A 98 4.84 12.79 -15.62
C ALA A 98 5.19 11.33 -15.30
N GLY A 99 4.24 10.42 -15.46
CA GLY A 99 4.44 8.99 -15.28
C GLY A 99 5.49 8.41 -16.23
N GLN A 100 5.45 8.76 -17.52
CA GLN A 100 6.47 8.34 -18.50
C GLN A 100 7.87 8.82 -18.11
N ARG A 101 8.01 10.06 -17.62
CA ARG A 101 9.27 10.54 -17.08
C ARG A 101 9.72 9.75 -15.86
N MET A 102 8.84 9.48 -14.92
CA MET A 102 9.16 8.68 -13.73
C MET A 102 9.51 7.24 -14.11
N ALA A 103 8.89 6.68 -15.15
CA ALA A 103 9.15 5.31 -15.62
C ALA A 103 10.59 5.10 -16.10
N THR A 104 11.32 6.15 -16.48
CA THR A 104 12.76 6.05 -16.81
C THR A 104 13.63 5.73 -15.58
N TYR A 105 13.10 5.88 -14.38
CA TYR A 105 13.74 5.56 -13.11
C TYR A 105 13.19 4.29 -12.43
N PHE A 106 12.28 3.58 -13.08
CA PHE A 106 11.83 2.29 -12.57
C PHE A 106 13.00 1.30 -12.55
N PRO A 107 13.13 0.48 -11.51
CA PRO A 107 14.07 -0.64 -11.54
C PRO A 107 13.85 -1.50 -12.79
N GLU A 108 14.94 -2.00 -13.36
CA GLU A 108 14.90 -2.75 -14.62
C GLU A 108 13.95 -3.95 -14.54
N ASP A 109 14.00 -4.72 -13.45
CA ASP A 109 13.12 -5.87 -13.21
C ASP A 109 11.64 -5.47 -13.25
N TYR A 110 11.29 -4.33 -12.63
CA TYR A 110 9.89 -3.88 -12.60
C TYR A 110 9.43 -3.32 -13.93
N THR A 111 10.35 -2.76 -14.73
CA THR A 111 10.07 -2.35 -16.11
C THR A 111 9.79 -3.57 -16.99
N LYS A 112 10.56 -4.65 -16.84
CA LYS A 112 10.35 -5.92 -17.55
C LYS A 112 9.01 -6.55 -17.18
N GLU A 113 8.73 -6.63 -15.87
CA GLU A 113 7.47 -7.15 -15.34
C GLU A 113 6.26 -6.35 -15.88
N LEU A 114 6.30 -5.01 -15.84
CA LEU A 114 5.25 -4.15 -16.34
C LEU A 114 5.04 -4.30 -17.86
N ASN A 115 6.11 -4.42 -18.63
CA ASN A 115 6.03 -4.62 -20.08
C ASN A 115 5.36 -5.98 -20.42
N ALA A 116 5.77 -7.05 -19.75
CA ALA A 116 5.17 -8.37 -19.92
C ALA A 116 3.69 -8.39 -19.50
N MET A 117 3.35 -7.70 -18.41
CA MET A 117 1.99 -7.53 -17.94
C MET A 117 1.13 -6.78 -18.96
N SER A 118 1.63 -5.68 -19.55
CA SER A 118 0.95 -4.92 -20.61
C SER A 118 0.67 -5.80 -21.82
N THR A 119 1.70 -6.48 -22.33
CA THR A 119 1.60 -7.33 -23.52
C THR A 119 0.60 -8.47 -23.30
N SER A 120 0.66 -9.13 -22.15
CA SER A 120 -0.17 -10.32 -21.89
C SER A 120 -1.61 -10.02 -21.52
N SER A 121 -1.88 -8.84 -20.93
CA SER A 121 -3.23 -8.41 -20.55
C SER A 121 -3.97 -7.66 -21.67
N GLY A 122 -3.23 -7.00 -22.57
CA GLY A 122 -3.77 -6.05 -23.55
C GLY A 122 -4.04 -4.66 -22.98
N VAL A 123 -3.72 -4.40 -21.72
CA VAL A 123 -3.81 -3.07 -21.10
C VAL A 123 -2.64 -2.21 -21.56
N SER A 124 -2.89 -0.96 -21.93
CA SER A 124 -1.84 -0.08 -22.43
C SER A 124 -0.73 0.13 -21.39
N LYS A 125 0.53 0.16 -21.85
CA LYS A 125 1.66 0.45 -21.00
C LYS A 125 1.51 1.80 -20.29
N GLU A 126 0.91 2.80 -20.96
CA GLU A 126 0.64 4.11 -20.39
C GLU A 126 -0.29 4.02 -19.18
N ASP A 127 -1.41 3.29 -19.29
CA ASP A 127 -2.37 3.12 -18.19
C ASP A 127 -1.71 2.44 -16.99
N LEU A 128 -0.88 1.40 -17.22
CA LEU A 128 -0.13 0.73 -16.17
C LEU A 128 0.91 1.65 -15.51
N ILE A 129 1.65 2.45 -16.30
CA ILE A 129 2.62 3.43 -15.76
C ILE A 129 1.89 4.45 -14.90
N VAL A 130 0.78 5.02 -15.38
CA VAL A 130 0.01 5.98 -14.60
C VAL A 130 -0.52 5.33 -13.32
N GLY A 131 -1.03 4.11 -13.38
CA GLY A 131 -1.47 3.35 -12.21
C GLY A 131 -0.39 3.17 -11.15
N ASN A 132 0.87 3.01 -11.57
CA ASN A 132 2.02 2.83 -10.68
C ASN A 132 2.68 4.13 -10.20
N THR A 133 2.33 5.28 -10.79
CA THR A 133 2.88 6.60 -10.44
C THR A 133 1.86 7.57 -9.88
N LEU A 134 0.56 7.26 -10.00
CA LEU A 134 -0.52 8.12 -9.55
C LEU A 134 -0.43 8.45 -8.06
N PHE A 135 -0.07 7.48 -7.25
CA PHE A 135 0.08 7.64 -5.80
C PHE A 135 1.16 8.68 -5.43
N ASP A 136 2.25 8.74 -6.20
CA ASP A 136 3.31 9.73 -6.01
C ASP A 136 2.88 11.12 -6.49
N LEU A 137 2.20 11.17 -7.64
CA LEU A 137 1.79 12.41 -8.31
C LEU A 137 0.57 13.05 -7.63
N LYS A 138 -0.35 12.24 -7.11
CA LYS A 138 -1.58 12.65 -6.49
C LYS A 138 -1.78 11.96 -5.16
N LYS A 139 -1.60 12.70 -4.09
CA LYS A 139 -1.76 12.20 -2.72
C LYS A 139 -3.21 12.30 -2.29
N ILE A 140 -3.93 11.19 -2.37
CA ILE A 140 -5.35 11.07 -2.01
C ILE A 140 -5.62 9.92 -1.03
N VAL A 141 -4.61 9.15 -0.70
CA VAL A 141 -4.70 8.01 0.23
C VAL A 141 -4.66 8.50 1.66
N ALA A 142 -5.56 8.01 2.49
CA ALA A 142 -5.41 8.05 3.93
C ALA A 142 -5.06 6.65 4.44
N CYS A 143 -4.48 6.56 5.60
CA CYS A 143 -4.14 5.29 6.22
C CYS A 143 -4.03 5.46 7.73
N SER A 144 -4.30 4.41 8.46
CA SER A 144 -4.01 4.27 9.89
C SER A 144 -3.25 2.98 10.11
N GLY A 145 -2.28 2.98 10.99
CA GLY A 145 -1.53 1.78 11.31
C GLY A 145 -0.96 1.80 12.71
N ILE A 146 -0.75 0.61 13.25
CA ILE A 146 -0.20 0.37 14.56
C ILE A 146 0.65 -0.88 14.53
N ALA A 147 1.79 -0.87 15.22
CA ALA A 147 2.55 -2.07 15.50
C ALA A 147 2.69 -2.26 17.02
N ILE A 148 2.48 -3.51 17.45
CA ILE A 148 2.55 -3.97 18.84
C ILE A 148 3.69 -4.96 18.93
N GLU A 149 4.72 -4.64 19.71
CA GLU A 149 5.90 -5.49 19.88
C GLU A 149 5.62 -6.70 20.79
N PRO A 150 6.45 -7.74 20.74
CA PRO A 150 6.23 -8.99 21.49
C PRO A 150 5.98 -8.81 22.98
N SER A 151 6.58 -7.78 23.61
CA SER A 151 6.38 -7.44 25.02
C SER A 151 4.94 -7.06 25.36
N GLN A 152 4.23 -6.43 24.43
CA GLN A 152 2.86 -5.92 24.58
C GLN A 152 1.80 -6.82 23.89
N SER A 153 2.23 -7.90 23.21
CA SER A 153 1.33 -8.80 22.50
C SER A 153 0.96 -10.03 23.33
N THR A 154 -0.32 -10.45 23.27
CA THR A 154 -0.79 -11.71 23.89
C THR A 154 -0.19 -12.93 23.22
N THR A 155 0.14 -12.87 21.93
CA THR A 155 0.75 -13.94 21.18
C THR A 155 2.26 -14.08 21.45
N ARG A 156 2.84 -13.13 22.19
CA ARG A 156 4.30 -12.98 22.38
C ARG A 156 5.06 -12.81 21.05
N GLY A 157 4.35 -12.49 19.97
CA GLY A 157 4.87 -12.18 18.65
C GLY A 157 4.54 -10.74 18.26
N MET A 158 5.22 -10.21 17.25
CA MET A 158 4.92 -8.92 16.65
C MET A 158 3.53 -8.96 16.02
N LEU A 159 2.75 -7.88 16.20
CA LEU A 159 1.50 -7.62 15.47
C LEU A 159 1.65 -6.28 14.74
N MET A 160 1.28 -6.23 13.47
CA MET A 160 1.22 -4.97 12.72
C MET A 160 -0.11 -4.85 11.98
N GLY A 161 -0.90 -3.87 12.38
CA GLY A 161 -2.23 -3.61 11.82
C GLY A 161 -2.27 -2.35 10.96
N ARG A 162 -3.14 -2.36 9.91
CA ARG A 162 -3.29 -1.24 8.99
C ARG A 162 -4.67 -1.16 8.36
N ASN A 163 -5.21 0.06 8.20
CA ASN A 163 -6.28 0.44 7.27
C ASN A 163 -5.71 1.10 6.03
N LEU A 164 -6.07 0.64 4.83
CA LEU A 164 -5.91 1.36 3.58
C LEU A 164 -7.21 2.09 3.27
N ASP A 165 -7.15 3.40 3.34
CA ASP A 165 -8.29 4.27 3.06
C ASP A 165 -8.06 5.00 1.72
N TYR A 166 -8.93 4.73 0.72
CA TYR A 166 -8.81 5.26 -0.62
C TYR A 166 -10.20 5.47 -1.23
N PRO A 167 -10.42 6.44 -2.12
CA PRO A 167 -11.73 6.60 -2.74
C PRO A 167 -12.21 5.30 -3.38
N SER A 168 -13.27 4.71 -2.83
CA SER A 168 -13.77 3.41 -3.30
C SER A 168 -14.35 3.47 -4.71
N LEU A 169 -14.86 4.64 -5.11
CA LEU A 169 -15.70 4.83 -6.31
C LEU A 169 -16.81 3.78 -6.42
N GLY A 170 -17.13 3.15 -5.27
CA GLY A 170 -18.12 2.08 -5.13
C GLY A 170 -17.74 0.75 -5.77
N TYR A 171 -16.47 0.53 -6.15
CA TYR A 171 -16.11 -0.73 -6.81
C TYR A 171 -14.67 -1.24 -6.58
N ILE A 172 -13.66 -0.39 -6.36
CA ILE A 172 -12.25 -0.84 -6.38
C ILE A 172 -11.91 -1.81 -5.25
N ASN A 173 -12.61 -1.70 -4.10
CA ASN A 173 -12.49 -2.63 -2.97
C ASN A 173 -12.71 -4.10 -3.36
N GLN A 174 -13.55 -4.35 -4.37
CA GLN A 174 -13.87 -5.71 -4.85
C GLN A 174 -12.71 -6.38 -5.60
N TYR A 175 -11.73 -5.59 -6.07
CA TYR A 175 -10.59 -6.07 -6.86
C TYR A 175 -9.34 -6.34 -6.01
N THR A 176 -9.47 -6.32 -4.70
CA THR A 176 -8.38 -6.69 -3.79
C THR A 176 -7.98 -8.14 -3.97
N PHE A 177 -6.68 -8.40 -4.05
CA PHE A 177 -6.11 -9.75 -4.05
C PHE A 177 -4.72 -9.73 -3.39
N VAL A 178 -4.23 -10.92 -3.07
CA VAL A 178 -2.87 -11.12 -2.55
C VAL A 178 -2.02 -11.73 -3.65
N THR A 179 -0.89 -11.11 -3.97
CA THR A 179 0.13 -11.71 -4.82
C THR A 179 1.25 -12.28 -3.98
N VAL A 180 1.54 -13.55 -4.14
CA VAL A 180 2.71 -14.21 -3.58
C VAL A 180 3.78 -14.30 -4.67
N TYR A 181 4.80 -13.47 -4.54
CA TYR A 181 5.93 -13.43 -5.45
C TYR A 181 7.02 -14.38 -5.00
N LYS A 182 7.55 -15.17 -5.91
CA LYS A 182 8.72 -16.04 -5.72
C LYS A 182 9.76 -15.76 -6.80
N PRO A 183 10.43 -14.59 -6.75
CA PRO A 183 11.44 -14.23 -7.75
C PRO A 183 12.67 -15.13 -7.61
N GLU A 184 13.37 -15.42 -8.73
CA GLU A 184 14.48 -16.40 -8.74
C GLU A 184 15.62 -16.08 -7.79
N LYS A 185 15.98 -14.80 -7.64
CA LYS A 185 17.19 -14.34 -6.93
C LYS A 185 16.92 -13.48 -5.72
N LYS A 186 15.65 -13.35 -5.31
CA LYS A 186 15.21 -12.47 -4.23
C LYS A 186 14.34 -13.25 -3.25
N LYS A 187 13.97 -12.62 -2.14
CA LYS A 187 13.09 -13.21 -1.13
C LYS A 187 11.68 -13.36 -1.66
N ALA A 188 11.00 -14.45 -1.29
CA ALA A 188 9.58 -14.56 -1.52
C ALA A 188 8.82 -13.58 -0.60
N PHE A 189 7.77 -12.98 -1.12
CA PHE A 189 6.94 -12.05 -0.37
C PHE A 189 5.49 -12.07 -0.84
N ALA A 190 4.58 -11.67 0.04
CA ALA A 190 3.17 -11.44 -0.26
C ALA A 190 2.89 -9.94 -0.25
N ALA A 191 2.23 -9.44 -1.30
CA ALA A 191 1.75 -8.07 -1.42
C ALA A 191 0.22 -8.05 -1.54
N ILE A 192 -0.43 -7.16 -0.80
CA ILE A 192 -1.87 -6.91 -0.90
C ILE A 192 -2.06 -5.69 -1.81
N GLY A 193 -2.81 -5.83 -2.89
CA GLY A 193 -2.91 -4.78 -3.90
C GLY A 193 -4.09 -4.90 -4.83
N PHE A 194 -3.94 -4.25 -5.97
CA PHE A 194 -4.94 -4.13 -7.03
C PHE A 194 -4.33 -4.49 -8.38
N PRO A 195 -5.15 -4.90 -9.39
CA PRO A 195 -4.67 -5.25 -10.72
C PRO A 195 -3.84 -4.14 -11.37
N GLY A 196 -2.67 -4.51 -11.90
CA GLY A 196 -1.77 -3.59 -12.59
C GLY A 196 -0.73 -2.89 -11.71
N LEU A 197 -0.80 -3.05 -10.38
CA LEU A 197 0.19 -2.49 -9.47
C LEU A 197 1.42 -3.40 -9.38
N VAL A 198 2.59 -2.88 -9.78
CA VAL A 198 3.89 -3.56 -9.67
C VAL A 198 4.54 -3.31 -8.31
N GLY A 199 4.36 -2.11 -7.75
CA GLY A 199 4.84 -1.76 -6.42
C GLY A 199 4.00 -2.40 -5.30
N SER A 200 4.47 -2.28 -4.04
CA SER A 200 3.77 -2.80 -2.86
C SER A 200 3.31 -1.67 -1.94
N LEU A 201 2.02 -1.64 -1.60
CA LEU A 201 1.45 -0.71 -0.62
C LEU A 201 1.43 -1.31 0.79
N SER A 202 1.30 -2.62 0.88
CA SER A 202 1.36 -3.43 2.10
C SER A 202 1.87 -4.82 1.73
N GLY A 203 2.66 -5.41 2.60
CA GLY A 203 3.15 -6.76 2.36
C GLY A 203 3.97 -7.33 3.51
N MET A 204 4.28 -8.61 3.39
CA MET A 204 5.17 -9.34 4.29
C MET A 204 6.01 -10.32 3.50
N ASN A 205 7.31 -10.43 3.82
CA ASN A 205 8.18 -11.40 3.19
C ASN A 205 8.38 -12.68 4.02
N GLN A 206 9.07 -13.65 3.44
CA GLN A 206 9.35 -14.96 4.05
C GLN A 206 10.11 -14.91 5.38
N ASP A 207 10.83 -13.83 5.66
CA ASP A 207 11.57 -13.65 6.91
C ASP A 207 10.73 -12.96 7.99
N GLY A 208 9.51 -12.52 7.64
CA GLY A 208 8.59 -11.82 8.53
C GLY A 208 8.78 -10.30 8.55
N LEU A 209 9.59 -9.73 7.65
CA LEU A 209 9.57 -8.29 7.48
C LEU A 209 8.24 -7.87 6.84
N CYS A 210 7.45 -7.05 7.53
CA CYS A 210 6.17 -6.55 7.03
C CYS A 210 6.14 -5.02 7.02
N MET A 211 5.37 -4.46 6.11
CA MET A 211 5.31 -3.02 5.92
C MET A 211 3.95 -2.52 5.45
N ALA A 212 3.66 -1.25 5.72
CA ALA A 212 2.48 -0.52 5.24
C ALA A 212 2.79 0.95 4.98
N ILE A 213 2.36 1.45 3.85
CA ILE A 213 2.59 2.84 3.42
C ILE A 213 1.49 3.76 3.95
N HIS A 214 1.87 4.96 4.40
CA HIS A 214 0.97 6.04 4.75
C HIS A 214 1.40 7.31 4.04
N GLU A 215 0.59 7.83 3.13
CA GLU A 215 0.93 9.05 2.41
C GLU A 215 0.98 10.26 3.34
N VAL A 216 1.94 11.16 3.09
CA VAL A 216 2.05 12.44 3.78
C VAL A 216 2.03 13.55 2.74
N ILE A 217 1.09 14.49 2.87
CA ILE A 217 0.90 15.58 1.92
C ILE A 217 1.76 16.79 2.29
N ASP A 218 1.93 17.03 3.58
CA ASP A 218 2.49 18.26 4.10
C ASP A 218 3.86 18.05 4.76
N ILE A 219 4.76 18.98 4.50
CA ILE A 219 6.15 18.94 4.95
C ILE A 219 6.64 20.36 5.27
N LYS A 220 7.59 20.47 6.19
CA LYS A 220 8.22 21.73 6.60
C LYS A 220 8.70 22.53 5.39
N THR A 221 8.42 23.84 5.40
CA THR A 221 8.86 24.77 4.35
C THR A 221 10.39 24.68 4.13
N GLY A 222 10.80 24.71 2.86
CA GLY A 222 12.20 24.57 2.48
C GLY A 222 12.68 23.13 2.30
N GLN A 223 11.88 22.13 2.67
CA GLN A 223 12.20 20.73 2.39
C GLN A 223 11.73 20.29 1.00
N LYS A 224 12.41 19.33 0.39
CA LYS A 224 12.08 18.79 -0.93
C LYS A 224 10.84 17.89 -0.82
N LYS A 225 9.76 18.29 -1.52
CA LYS A 225 8.49 17.54 -1.52
C LYS A 225 8.44 16.44 -2.57
N PHE A 226 9.13 16.62 -3.70
CA PHE A 226 9.06 15.71 -4.83
C PHE A 226 10.39 15.65 -5.61
N ASN A 227 10.68 14.47 -6.15
CA ASN A 227 11.84 14.21 -7.00
C ASN A 227 11.39 13.40 -8.23
N TYR A 228 11.34 14.05 -9.41
CA TYR A 228 10.96 13.38 -10.66
C TYR A 228 11.99 12.36 -11.15
N ASN A 229 13.19 12.36 -10.57
CA ASN A 229 14.28 11.46 -10.91
C ASN A 229 14.42 10.34 -9.84
N GLY A 230 13.37 10.10 -9.08
CA GLY A 230 13.33 9.05 -8.07
C GLY A 230 12.50 7.84 -8.51
N ILE A 231 12.70 6.75 -7.80
CA ILE A 231 11.88 5.54 -7.89
C ILE A 231 10.56 5.81 -7.16
N PRO A 232 9.37 5.49 -7.76
CA PRO A 232 8.10 5.58 -7.06
C PRO A 232 8.11 4.84 -5.73
N TYR A 233 7.53 5.42 -4.70
CA TYR A 233 7.69 4.91 -3.34
C TYR A 233 7.20 3.46 -3.19
N ALA A 234 6.10 3.08 -3.85
CA ALA A 234 5.59 1.71 -3.78
C ALA A 234 6.59 0.68 -4.36
N MET A 235 7.40 1.09 -5.35
CA MET A 235 8.48 0.27 -5.92
C MET A 235 9.70 0.24 -4.99
N CYS A 236 10.08 1.36 -4.35
CA CYS A 236 11.11 1.36 -3.31
C CYS A 236 10.77 0.36 -2.20
N TYR A 237 9.52 0.35 -1.76
CA TYR A 237 9.10 -0.49 -0.65
C TYR A 237 8.97 -1.97 -1.03
N ARG A 238 8.62 -2.26 -2.28
CA ARG A 238 8.74 -3.62 -2.79
C ARG A 238 10.20 -4.12 -2.72
N GLN A 239 11.20 -3.28 -3.05
CA GLN A 239 12.61 -3.67 -2.90
C GLN A 239 12.96 -4.05 -1.47
N LEU A 240 12.40 -3.36 -0.46
CA LEU A 240 12.62 -3.76 0.94
C LEU A 240 12.11 -5.17 1.23
N LEU A 241 10.94 -5.55 0.70
CA LEU A 241 10.40 -6.90 0.86
C LEU A 241 11.24 -7.96 0.13
N GLU A 242 11.79 -7.60 -1.03
CA GLU A 242 12.62 -8.49 -1.85
C GLU A 242 14.03 -8.71 -1.30
N GLU A 243 14.60 -7.72 -0.59
CA GLU A 243 16.03 -7.69 -0.28
C GLU A 243 16.36 -7.70 1.22
N CYS A 244 15.43 -7.24 2.10
CA CYS A 244 15.68 -7.09 3.53
C CYS A 244 14.98 -8.17 4.36
N SER A 245 15.60 -8.54 5.49
CA SER A 245 15.03 -9.44 6.50
C SER A 245 14.60 -8.71 7.77
N THR A 246 15.19 -7.54 8.02
CA THR A 246 15.03 -6.80 9.28
C THR A 246 14.70 -5.33 9.01
N VAL A 247 14.14 -4.67 10.04
CA VAL A 247 13.87 -3.24 10.01
C VAL A 247 15.16 -2.43 9.82
N ASP A 248 16.29 -2.90 10.40
CA ASP A 248 17.58 -2.21 10.25
C ASP A 248 18.12 -2.29 8.82
N GLU A 249 18.06 -3.46 8.18
CA GLU A 249 18.43 -3.61 6.78
C GLU A 249 17.57 -2.74 5.86
N ALA A 250 16.25 -2.71 6.11
CA ALA A 250 15.32 -1.88 5.37
C ALA A 250 15.62 -0.38 5.51
N TYR A 251 15.99 0.07 6.71
CA TYR A 251 16.42 1.46 6.95
C TYR A 251 17.66 1.83 6.11
N GLU A 252 18.69 0.97 6.16
CA GLU A 252 19.93 1.22 5.43
C GLU A 252 19.75 1.16 3.91
N LEU A 253 18.91 0.25 3.39
CA LEU A 253 18.60 0.19 1.97
C LEU A 253 17.79 1.44 1.55
N LEU A 254 16.74 1.78 2.29
CA LEU A 254 15.87 2.90 1.93
C LEU A 254 16.62 4.24 1.88
N LYS A 255 17.62 4.45 2.74
CA LYS A 255 18.47 5.65 2.71
C LYS A 255 19.25 5.80 1.40
N LYS A 256 19.62 4.70 0.75
CA LYS A 256 20.39 4.66 -0.49
C LYS A 256 19.54 4.85 -1.74
N LEU A 257 18.25 4.48 -1.68
CA LEU A 257 17.37 4.56 -2.85
C LEU A 257 17.00 6.01 -3.18
N PRO A 258 17.04 6.40 -4.46
CA PRO A 258 16.50 7.69 -4.90
C PRO A 258 14.96 7.62 -4.84
N ARG A 259 14.35 8.39 -3.97
CA ARG A 259 12.88 8.38 -3.72
C ARG A 259 12.19 9.56 -4.38
N THR A 260 10.93 9.37 -4.76
CA THR A 260 10.11 10.40 -5.43
C THR A 260 9.48 11.37 -4.46
N SER A 261 8.77 10.89 -3.43
CA SER A 261 7.81 11.72 -2.69
C SER A 261 7.82 11.44 -1.17
N THR A 262 6.96 12.15 -0.45
CA THR A 262 6.86 12.10 1.01
C THR A 262 5.87 11.02 1.47
N THR A 263 6.29 10.16 2.39
CA THR A 263 5.45 9.11 2.99
C THR A 263 5.90 8.80 4.40
N ASN A 264 5.04 8.17 5.19
CA ASN A 264 5.44 7.36 6.32
C ASN A 264 5.41 5.89 5.91
N LEU A 265 6.37 5.11 6.35
CA LEU A 265 6.40 3.66 6.23
C LEU A 265 6.34 3.06 7.62
N LEU A 266 5.21 2.46 7.98
CA LEU A 266 5.13 1.58 9.14
C LEU A 266 5.78 0.26 8.76
N ILE A 267 6.76 -0.17 9.52
CA ILE A 267 7.54 -1.37 9.24
C ILE A 267 7.81 -2.15 10.53
N ALA A 268 7.77 -3.46 10.44
CA ALA A 268 8.09 -4.33 11.56
C ALA A 268 8.73 -5.64 11.06
N ASP A 269 9.60 -6.19 11.88
CA ASP A 269 10.12 -7.55 11.75
C ASP A 269 9.64 -8.41 12.94
N ARG A 270 10.22 -9.57 13.15
CA ARG A 270 9.84 -10.44 14.27
C ARG A 270 10.19 -9.86 15.66
N LYS A 271 11.06 -8.86 15.75
CA LYS A 271 11.65 -8.36 16.99
C LYS A 271 11.26 -6.93 17.32
N ARG A 272 11.29 -6.04 16.34
CA ARG A 272 11.06 -4.62 16.54
C ARG A 272 10.21 -3.99 15.44
N SER A 273 9.68 -2.81 15.74
CA SER A 273 8.90 -1.99 14.82
C SER A 273 9.39 -0.54 14.79
N ALA A 274 9.12 0.14 13.70
CA ALA A 274 9.42 1.57 13.52
C ALA A 274 8.46 2.22 12.52
N VAL A 275 8.43 3.54 12.51
CA VAL A 275 7.94 4.33 11.39
C VAL A 275 9.11 5.05 10.76
N PHE A 276 9.32 4.85 9.47
CA PHE A 276 10.25 5.66 8.70
C PHE A 276 9.47 6.84 8.11
N GLU A 277 9.82 8.04 8.54
CA GLU A 277 9.32 9.28 7.97
C GLU A 277 10.22 9.66 6.79
N VAL A 278 9.66 9.55 5.57
CA VAL A 278 10.42 9.52 4.32
C VAL A 278 10.15 10.76 3.49
N THR A 279 11.22 11.39 3.04
CA THR A 279 11.19 12.46 2.04
C THR A 279 12.09 12.05 0.84
N PRO A 280 12.09 12.79 -0.28
CA PRO A 280 13.00 12.49 -1.38
C PRO A 280 14.48 12.39 -0.99
N ASP A 281 14.91 13.16 0.01
CA ASP A 281 16.33 13.31 0.41
C ASP A 281 16.63 12.81 1.83
N ARG A 282 15.61 12.46 2.63
CA ARG A 282 15.80 12.02 4.02
C ARG A 282 14.96 10.80 4.37
N VAL A 283 15.46 10.02 5.31
CA VAL A 283 14.72 8.98 6.03
C VAL A 283 14.99 9.18 7.51
N ILE A 284 13.95 9.46 8.28
CA ILE A 284 14.03 9.65 9.73
C ILE A 284 13.30 8.49 10.40
N GLU A 285 13.99 7.80 11.28
CA GLU A 285 13.40 6.69 12.04
C GLU A 285 12.70 7.20 13.29
N ARG A 286 11.45 6.83 13.46
CA ARG A 286 10.69 6.96 14.69
C ARG A 286 10.48 5.58 15.29
N LYS A 287 11.22 5.28 16.36
CA LYS A 287 11.17 3.98 17.05
C LYS A 287 9.86 3.81 17.83
N SER A 288 9.52 2.57 18.14
CA SER A 288 8.45 2.27 19.08
C SER A 288 8.74 2.87 20.46
N LYS A 289 7.70 3.23 21.17
CA LYS A 289 7.75 3.63 22.56
C LYS A 289 6.87 2.68 23.37
N ASP A 290 7.42 2.14 24.45
CA ASP A 290 6.74 1.16 25.32
C ASP A 290 6.15 -0.03 24.54
N GLY A 291 6.86 -0.48 23.48
CA GLY A 291 6.47 -1.60 22.63
C GLY A 291 5.33 -1.29 21.65
N VAL A 292 4.99 -0.02 21.43
CA VAL A 292 3.93 0.40 20.49
C VAL A 292 4.43 1.52 19.59
N VAL A 293 4.10 1.46 18.32
CA VAL A 293 4.29 2.57 17.38
C VAL A 293 3.06 2.76 16.50
N VAL A 294 2.61 3.99 16.37
CA VAL A 294 1.43 4.39 15.59
C VAL A 294 1.85 5.20 14.37
N CYS A 295 1.14 5.03 13.27
CA CYS A 295 1.38 5.72 12.01
C CYS A 295 0.07 6.20 11.37
N CYS A 296 0.03 7.48 10.98
CA CYS A 296 -1.03 8.08 10.17
C CYS A 296 -0.43 8.96 9.07
N ASN A 297 -1.19 9.93 8.56
CA ASN A 297 -0.82 10.71 7.38
C ASN A 297 -0.16 12.05 7.68
N HIS A 298 0.67 12.14 8.72
CA HIS A 298 1.44 13.33 9.08
C HIS A 298 2.81 12.95 9.64
N PHE A 299 3.78 13.83 9.52
CA PHE A 299 5.08 13.69 10.13
C PHE A 299 5.04 14.11 11.62
N CYS A 300 5.77 13.38 12.45
CA CYS A 300 5.94 13.67 13.88
C CYS A 300 7.30 14.29 14.19
N SER A 301 8.36 13.96 13.41
CA SER A 301 9.73 14.42 13.65
C SER A 301 9.88 15.91 13.39
N SER A 302 10.50 16.62 14.33
CA SER A 302 10.65 18.09 14.30
C SER A 302 11.45 18.60 13.09
N GLU A 303 12.32 17.77 12.52
CA GLU A 303 13.16 18.11 11.36
C GLU A 303 12.34 18.36 10.09
N ILE A 304 11.22 17.64 9.92
CA ILE A 304 10.42 17.66 8.69
C ILE A 304 8.94 17.98 8.90
N LYS A 305 8.46 17.96 10.15
CA LYS A 305 7.08 18.32 10.48
C LYS A 305 6.84 19.81 10.21
N PRO A 306 5.76 20.17 9.48
CA PRO A 306 5.38 21.58 9.28
C PRO A 306 5.06 22.27 10.60
N PHE A 307 5.24 23.59 10.64
CA PHE A 307 4.88 24.38 11.83
C PHE A 307 3.35 24.38 12.06
N PHE A 308 2.58 24.49 10.96
CA PHE A 308 1.12 24.36 10.93
C PHE A 308 0.73 23.20 10.03
N PRO A 309 0.70 21.95 10.54
CA PRO A 309 0.44 20.80 9.72
C PRO A 309 -1.03 20.67 9.33
N ILE A 310 -1.28 20.25 8.08
CA ILE A 310 -2.62 19.98 7.57
C ILE A 310 -3.14 18.68 8.18
N ASN A 311 -4.34 18.74 8.80
CA ASN A 311 -4.99 17.57 9.39
C ASN A 311 -5.77 16.76 8.35
N VAL A 312 -5.04 16.06 7.47
CA VAL A 312 -5.63 15.29 6.38
C VAL A 312 -6.53 14.18 6.92
N ARG A 313 -7.83 14.22 6.53
CA ARG A 313 -8.82 13.18 6.88
C ARG A 313 -8.76 12.79 8.37
N ARG A 314 -8.68 13.79 9.26
CA ARG A 314 -8.57 13.63 10.71
C ARG A 314 -7.36 12.78 11.16
N SER A 315 -6.23 12.94 10.47
CA SER A 315 -5.01 12.17 10.75
C SER A 315 -4.55 12.30 12.19
N PHE A 316 -4.68 13.49 12.81
CA PHE A 316 -4.29 13.70 14.21
C PHE A 316 -5.21 12.97 15.17
N GLN A 317 -6.53 13.04 14.98
CA GLN A 317 -7.50 12.33 15.83
C GLN A 317 -7.32 10.81 15.73
N ARG A 318 -7.15 10.27 14.50
CA ARG A 318 -6.88 8.85 14.31
C ARG A 318 -5.58 8.42 14.99
N PHE A 319 -4.54 9.26 14.90
CA PHE A 319 -3.28 9.00 15.58
C PHE A 319 -3.45 8.98 17.11
N THR A 320 -4.13 9.99 17.70
CA THR A 320 -4.37 10.06 19.15
C THR A 320 -5.15 8.86 19.65
N LEU A 321 -6.23 8.46 18.96
CA LEU A 321 -7.03 7.29 19.33
C LEU A 321 -6.18 6.00 19.35
N LEU A 322 -5.30 5.81 18.36
CA LEU A 322 -4.41 4.65 18.35
C LEU A 322 -3.29 4.75 19.42
N GLU A 323 -2.81 5.95 19.72
CA GLU A 323 -1.83 6.17 20.79
C GLU A 323 -2.38 5.87 22.22
N GLU A 324 -3.69 6.04 22.42
CA GLU A 324 -4.35 5.69 23.70
C GLU A 324 -4.17 4.20 24.05
N LEU A 325 -3.97 3.35 23.05
CA LEU A 325 -3.67 1.92 23.23
C LEU A 325 -2.34 1.66 23.96
N ARG A 326 -1.40 2.58 23.86
CA ARG A 326 -0.14 2.49 24.59
C ARG A 326 -0.36 2.48 26.11
N ASN A 327 -1.44 3.12 26.56
CA ASN A 327 -1.81 3.21 27.96
C ASN A 327 -2.58 1.98 28.46
N ASN A 328 -2.81 0.99 27.58
CA ASN A 328 -3.50 -0.24 27.98
C ASN A 328 -2.54 -1.09 28.82
N GLU A 329 -2.90 -1.36 30.07
CA GLU A 329 -2.13 -2.21 30.98
C GLU A 329 -2.14 -3.70 30.55
N ASN A 330 -3.10 -4.08 29.74
CA ASN A 330 -3.24 -5.45 29.24
C ASN A 330 -2.54 -5.62 27.89
N LYS A 331 -1.98 -6.81 27.67
CA LYS A 331 -1.42 -7.21 26.37
C LYS A 331 -2.50 -7.24 25.31
N VAL A 332 -2.12 -6.86 24.10
CA VAL A 332 -3.01 -6.71 22.94
C VAL A 332 -3.03 -7.99 22.11
N SER A 333 -4.23 -8.47 21.76
CA SER A 333 -4.43 -9.60 20.85
C SER A 333 -4.61 -9.15 19.40
N PRO A 334 -4.49 -10.06 18.39
CA PRO A 334 -4.80 -9.73 17.00
C PRO A 334 -6.22 -9.20 16.81
N SER A 335 -7.21 -9.76 17.50
CA SER A 335 -8.60 -9.28 17.44
C SER A 335 -8.77 -7.86 17.98
N GLN A 336 -8.09 -7.52 19.06
CA GLN A 336 -8.09 -6.16 19.58
C GLN A 336 -7.44 -5.18 18.60
N VAL A 337 -6.36 -5.57 17.88
CA VAL A 337 -5.80 -4.72 16.81
C VAL A 337 -6.85 -4.45 15.72
N MET A 338 -7.65 -5.46 15.35
CA MET A 338 -8.76 -5.30 14.38
C MET A 338 -9.83 -4.31 14.90
N GLU A 339 -10.22 -4.44 16.16
CA GLU A 339 -11.18 -3.54 16.82
C GLU A 339 -10.66 -2.09 16.85
N TYR A 340 -9.39 -1.90 17.15
CA TYR A 340 -8.76 -0.58 17.16
C TYR A 340 -8.71 0.05 15.77
N LEU A 341 -8.42 -0.74 14.74
CA LEU A 341 -8.49 -0.27 13.36
C LEU A 341 -9.91 0.13 12.96
N ASP A 342 -10.94 -0.52 13.51
CA ASP A 342 -12.32 -0.11 13.26
C ASP A 342 -12.66 1.24 13.90
N THR A 343 -12.09 1.60 15.04
CA THR A 343 -12.33 2.92 15.67
C THR A 343 -11.81 4.10 14.83
N VAL A 344 -10.87 3.84 13.92
CA VAL A 344 -10.21 4.85 13.09
C VAL A 344 -10.49 4.70 11.60
N ASN A 345 -11.51 3.92 11.21
CA ASN A 345 -11.91 3.76 9.83
C ASN A 345 -12.46 5.07 9.22
N LEU A 346 -12.47 5.15 7.90
CA LEU A 346 -12.99 6.28 7.13
C LEU A 346 -14.25 5.91 6.31
N GLY A 347 -15.07 5.02 6.84
CA GLY A 347 -16.32 4.61 6.19
C GLY A 347 -16.04 3.87 4.87
N ASP A 348 -16.78 4.24 3.83
CA ASP A 348 -16.70 3.59 2.50
C ASP A 348 -15.33 3.70 1.83
N ASP A 349 -14.47 4.57 2.32
CA ASP A 349 -13.10 4.69 1.81
C ASP A 349 -12.12 3.71 2.48
N THR A 350 -12.49 3.03 3.58
CA THR A 350 -11.65 1.98 4.18
C THR A 350 -11.81 0.69 3.37
N LEU A 351 -10.91 0.50 2.39
CA LEU A 351 -10.99 -0.56 1.38
C LEU A 351 -10.42 -1.89 1.84
N GLN A 352 -9.34 -1.84 2.63
CA GLN A 352 -8.60 -3.01 3.11
C GLN A 352 -8.21 -2.77 4.56
N THR A 353 -8.48 -3.75 5.42
CA THR A 353 -7.98 -3.79 6.80
C THR A 353 -7.22 -5.09 6.99
N MET A 354 -6.01 -4.99 7.52
CA MET A 354 -5.15 -6.16 7.68
C MET A 354 -4.36 -6.14 8.98
N VAL A 355 -4.06 -7.34 9.49
CA VAL A 355 -3.16 -7.56 10.61
C VAL A 355 -2.15 -8.62 10.19
N PHE A 356 -0.86 -8.30 10.28
CA PHE A 356 0.25 -9.20 10.05
C PHE A 356 0.76 -9.75 11.38
N GLU A 357 1.07 -11.03 11.39
CA GLU A 357 1.79 -11.73 12.47
C GLU A 357 3.14 -12.24 11.92
N PRO A 358 4.21 -11.42 11.95
CA PRO A 358 5.54 -11.79 11.43
C PRO A 358 6.10 -13.09 11.98
N GLY A 359 5.85 -13.39 13.25
CA GLY A 359 6.36 -14.59 13.91
C GLY A 359 5.84 -15.90 13.34
N THR A 360 4.57 -15.89 12.93
CA THR A 360 3.84 -17.07 12.41
C THR A 360 3.55 -16.97 10.91
N LEU A 361 4.02 -15.92 10.24
CA LEU A 361 3.76 -15.62 8.82
C LEU A 361 2.26 -15.67 8.48
N ARG A 362 1.41 -15.13 9.36
CA ARG A 362 -0.04 -15.04 9.14
C ARG A 362 -0.43 -13.63 8.72
N LEU A 363 -1.40 -13.57 7.80
CA LEU A 363 -2.10 -12.38 7.38
C LEU A 363 -3.59 -12.55 7.67
N HIS A 364 -4.15 -11.64 8.47
CA HIS A 364 -5.59 -11.48 8.61
C HIS A 364 -6.01 -10.32 7.72
N LEU A 365 -6.93 -10.55 6.79
CA LEU A 365 -7.34 -9.58 5.78
C LEU A 365 -8.86 -9.49 5.71
N ALA A 366 -9.37 -8.26 5.81
CA ALA A 366 -10.75 -7.92 5.50
C ALA A 366 -10.78 -6.96 4.30
N PHE A 367 -11.67 -7.24 3.34
CA PHE A 367 -11.81 -6.52 2.07
C PHE A 367 -13.21 -6.76 1.47
N GLN A 368 -13.50 -6.23 0.28
CA GLN A 368 -14.79 -6.27 -0.44
C GLN A 368 -15.87 -5.41 0.19
N ASN A 369 -16.17 -5.58 1.47
CA ASN A 369 -17.11 -4.70 2.18
C ASN A 369 -16.44 -3.38 2.56
N THR A 370 -17.22 -2.31 2.74
CA THR A 370 -16.74 -1.03 3.26
C THR A 370 -17.64 -0.56 4.43
N PRO A 371 -17.07 -0.10 5.53
CA PRO A 371 -15.64 -0.15 5.84
C PRO A 371 -15.17 -1.61 6.04
N SER A 372 -14.01 -1.94 5.46
CA SER A 372 -13.47 -3.31 5.56
C SER A 372 -13.13 -3.72 7.00
N SER A 373 -12.85 -2.74 7.87
CA SER A 373 -12.53 -2.95 9.28
C SER A 373 -13.61 -3.69 10.07
N LYS A 374 -14.87 -3.66 9.60
CA LYS A 374 -15.97 -4.44 10.20
C LYS A 374 -15.96 -5.91 9.79
N GLY A 375 -15.02 -6.34 8.97
CA GLY A 375 -14.86 -7.73 8.54
C GLY A 375 -15.89 -8.18 7.48
N PRO A 376 -15.99 -9.48 7.20
CA PRO A 376 -15.27 -10.54 7.91
C PRO A 376 -13.76 -10.54 7.63
N PHE A 377 -12.96 -10.92 8.64
CA PHE A 377 -11.54 -11.16 8.48
C PHE A 377 -11.29 -12.59 8.04
N HIS A 378 -10.45 -12.75 7.03
CA HIS A 378 -9.98 -14.03 6.50
C HIS A 378 -8.51 -14.21 6.84
N THR A 379 -8.14 -15.39 7.32
CA THR A 379 -6.74 -15.68 7.70
C THR A 379 -6.04 -16.47 6.62
N LEU A 380 -4.88 -15.97 6.17
CA LEU A 380 -4.00 -16.62 5.22
C LEU A 380 -2.69 -17.00 5.93
N ASN A 381 -2.34 -18.29 5.92
CA ASN A 381 -1.01 -18.74 6.30
C ASN A 381 -0.08 -18.61 5.09
N LEU A 382 0.92 -17.73 5.20
CA LEU A 382 1.86 -17.45 4.11
C LEU A 382 3.04 -18.41 4.08
N GLU A 383 3.34 -19.09 5.20
CA GLU A 383 4.51 -19.97 5.30
C GLU A 383 4.58 -21.04 4.19
N PRO A 384 3.52 -21.86 3.94
CA PRO A 384 3.55 -22.83 2.85
C PRO A 384 3.58 -22.17 1.46
N LEU A 385 3.09 -20.95 1.33
CA LEU A 385 3.07 -20.23 0.06
C LEU A 385 4.44 -19.64 -0.32
N PHE A 386 5.33 -19.44 0.64
CA PHE A 386 6.69 -18.96 0.39
C PHE A 386 7.67 -20.08 0.02
N GLN A 387 7.30 -21.34 0.27
CA GLN A 387 8.10 -22.48 -0.16
C GLN A 387 8.11 -22.60 -1.68
N LYS A 388 9.27 -23.01 -2.23
CA LYS A 388 9.46 -23.21 -3.69
C LYS A 388 8.80 -24.48 -4.17
#